data_201fc8db62e26f223381def13dd3dbec
#
_entry.id   201fc8db62e26f223381def13dd3dbec
#
_cell.length_a   1.000
_cell.length_b   1.000
_cell.length_c   1.000
_cell.angle_alpha   90.00
_cell.angle_beta   90.00
_cell.angle_gamma   90.00
#
_symmetry.space_group_name_H-M   'P 1'
#
loop_
_entity.id
_entity.type
_entity.pdbx_description
1 polymer ?
#
loop_
_entity_poly.entity_id
_entity_poly.type
_entity_poly.pdbx_seq_one_letter_code
_entity_poly.pdbx_strand_id
1 'polypeptide(L)'
;MFGEVALTQWMCGGRNMGNSFKSANFLMESRLADAARGSADALYDLGMAYSTGGGGVDVDLIEAHKWFNLAALNGSEEAMMCRADISDDMTAREIAEAQRQARAWLQSTDQRRAA
;
A
#
# COMPACT_ATOMS: atom_id res chain seq x y z
N MET A 1 -22.00 9.38 -8.40
CA MET A 1 -21.70 9.17 -8.05
C MET A 1 -21.38 8.75 -7.51
N PHE A 2 -21.29 8.69 -7.35
CA PHE A 2 -20.91 8.30 -6.83
C PHE A 2 -20.57 7.66 -6.38
N GLY A 3 -20.65 8.13 -6.38
CA GLY A 3 -20.59 7.37 -5.37
C GLY A 3 -19.86 6.23 -5.62
N GLU A 4 -19.87 5.92 -6.62
CA GLU A 4 -19.27 4.88 -6.92
C GLU A 4 -18.02 4.76 -6.45
N VAL A 5 -17.47 5.67 -6.46
CA VAL A 5 -16.26 5.66 -5.98
C VAL A 5 -16.19 5.08 -4.69
N ALA A 6 -17.05 5.39 -3.91
CA ALA A 6 -17.01 4.94 -2.62
C ALA A 6 -17.01 3.51 -2.55
N LEU A 7 -17.56 2.84 -3.44
CA LEU A 7 -17.58 1.51 -3.36
C LEU A 7 -16.30 0.87 -3.35
N THR A 8 -15.52 1.15 -4.27
CA THR A 8 -14.27 0.53 -4.34
C THR A 8 -13.50 0.79 -3.14
N GLN A 9 -13.64 1.90 -2.62
CA GLN A 9 -12.91 2.21 -1.48
C GLN A 9 -13.17 1.31 -0.39
N TRP A 10 -14.40 1.08 -0.07
CA TRP A 10 -14.64 0.33 1.05
C TRP A 10 -14.20 -1.06 0.82
N MET A 11 -14.10 -1.47 -0.36
CA MET A 11 -13.71 -2.77 -0.58
C MET A 11 -12.34 -2.97 -0.18
N CYS A 12 -11.50 -2.14 -0.56
CA CYS A 12 -10.14 -2.26 -0.20
C CYS A 12 -9.86 -1.74 1.15
N GLY A 13 -10.68 -1.00 1.74
CA GLY A 13 -10.25 -0.44 2.94
C GLY A 13 -11.23 -0.48 3.96
N GLY A 14 -11.84 -0.17 4.34
CA GLY A 14 -12.70 -0.25 5.30
C GLY A 14 -12.35 0.25 6.60
N ARG A 15 -11.15 0.46 6.88
CA ARG A 15 -10.77 0.86 8.16
C ARG A 15 -10.86 2.33 8.27
N ASN A 16 -11.45 2.81 9.28
CA ASN A 16 -11.57 4.20 9.46
C ASN A 16 -10.49 4.78 10.29
N MET A 17 -9.86 5.79 9.82
CA MET A 17 -8.78 6.33 10.54
C MET A 17 -9.08 7.55 11.28
N GLY A 18 -9.77 8.42 10.81
CA GLY A 18 -10.25 9.57 11.50
C GLY A 18 -9.35 10.27 12.45
N ASN A 19 -8.14 10.33 12.24
CA ASN A 19 -7.24 10.89 13.21
C ASN A 19 -6.68 12.23 12.87
N SER A 20 -6.02 12.83 13.81
CA SER A 20 -5.38 14.11 13.60
C SER A 20 -4.14 13.91 12.73
N PHE A 21 -3.56 14.99 12.30
CA PHE A 21 -2.37 14.94 11.50
C PHE A 21 -1.21 14.32 12.22
N LYS A 22 -1.07 14.60 13.52
CA LYS A 22 0.02 14.03 14.26
C LYS A 22 -0.13 12.53 14.31
N SER A 23 -1.35 12.07 14.52
CA SER A 23 -1.59 10.66 14.56
C SER A 23 -1.31 10.02 13.21
N ALA A 24 -1.62 10.74 12.13
CA ALA A 24 -1.39 10.20 10.81
C ALA A 24 0.10 9.97 10.55
N ASN A 25 0.94 10.91 10.94
CA ASN A 25 2.38 10.77 10.77
C ASN A 25 2.92 9.62 11.62
N PHE A 26 2.46 9.54 12.84
CA PHE A 26 2.91 8.48 13.73
C PHE A 26 2.50 7.13 13.18
N LEU A 27 1.28 7.03 12.66
CA LEU A 27 0.82 5.78 12.10
C LEU A 27 1.62 5.39 10.86
N MET A 28 1.95 6.37 10.03
CA MET A 28 2.72 6.10 8.83
C MET A 28 4.09 5.53 9.19
N GLU A 29 4.76 6.12 10.16
CA GLU A 29 6.06 5.65 10.60
C GLU A 29 5.96 4.25 11.18
N SER A 30 4.93 4.01 11.97
CA SER A 30 4.72 2.72 12.58
C SER A 30 4.47 1.65 11.53
N ARG A 31 3.68 1.99 10.50
CA ARG A 31 3.40 1.05 9.42
C ARG A 31 4.66 0.72 8.62
N LEU A 32 5.49 1.74 8.39
CA LEU A 32 6.74 1.48 7.66
C LEU A 32 7.65 0.56 8.46
N ALA A 33 7.70 0.74 9.76
CA ALA A 33 8.52 -0.12 10.60
C ALA A 33 7.99 -1.56 10.59
N ASP A 34 6.68 -1.73 10.67
CA ASP A 34 6.09 -3.06 10.64
C ASP A 34 6.23 -3.69 9.27
N ALA A 35 6.13 -2.88 8.22
CA ALA A 35 6.29 -3.36 6.86
C ALA A 35 7.71 -3.89 6.66
N ALA A 36 8.69 -3.22 7.24
CA ALA A 36 10.07 -3.66 7.12
C ALA A 36 10.29 -5.01 7.78
N ARG A 37 9.43 -5.36 8.73
CA ARG A 37 9.49 -6.66 9.38
C ARG A 37 8.66 -7.71 8.64
N GLY A 38 8.01 -7.33 7.57
CA GLY A 38 7.24 -8.28 6.76
C GLY A 38 5.77 -8.39 7.13
N SER A 39 5.24 -7.45 7.88
CA SER A 39 3.82 -7.50 8.24
C SER A 39 2.93 -7.27 7.03
N ALA A 40 2.15 -8.25 6.65
CA ALA A 40 1.25 -8.13 5.52
C ALA A 40 0.20 -7.05 5.76
N ASP A 41 -0.27 -6.93 7.00
CA ASP A 41 -1.26 -5.92 7.33
C ASP A 41 -0.69 -4.52 7.17
N ALA A 42 0.55 -4.30 7.59
CA ALA A 42 1.18 -2.99 7.46
C ALA A 42 1.41 -2.65 5.98
N LEU A 43 1.84 -3.64 5.20
CA LEU A 43 2.05 -3.44 3.78
C LEU A 43 0.74 -3.10 3.08
N TYR A 44 -0.33 -3.79 3.46
CA TYR A 44 -1.66 -3.52 2.91
C TYR A 44 -2.10 -2.10 3.28
N ASP A 45 -1.91 -1.71 4.53
CA ASP A 45 -2.31 -0.38 4.99
C ASP A 45 -1.55 0.72 4.24
N LEU A 46 -0.28 0.50 3.94
CA LEU A 46 0.48 1.46 3.15
C LEU A 46 -0.10 1.57 1.73
N GLY A 47 -0.45 0.44 1.14
CA GLY A 47 -1.09 0.45 -0.17
C GLY A 47 -2.38 1.23 -0.15
N MET A 48 -3.16 1.05 0.90
CA MET A 48 -4.42 1.78 1.03
C MET A 48 -4.18 3.28 1.16
N ALA A 49 -3.20 3.66 1.97
CA ALA A 49 -2.91 5.08 2.17
C ALA A 49 -2.58 5.75 0.84
N TYR A 50 -1.73 5.12 0.04
CA TYR A 50 -1.33 5.72 -1.23
C TYR A 50 -2.39 5.62 -2.31
N SER A 51 -3.29 4.66 -2.23
CA SER A 51 -4.34 4.55 -3.24
C SER A 51 -5.49 5.50 -2.97
N THR A 52 -5.69 5.89 -1.71
CA THR A 52 -6.82 6.75 -1.37
C THR A 52 -6.41 8.15 -0.91
N GLY A 53 -5.13 8.35 -0.63
CA GLY A 53 -4.67 9.62 -0.09
C GLY A 53 -4.87 9.73 1.41
N GLY A 54 -5.11 8.61 2.08
CA GLY A 54 -5.30 8.64 3.52
C GLY A 54 -3.97 8.75 4.24
N GLY A 55 -4.02 9.06 5.52
CA GLY A 55 -2.81 9.12 6.31
C GLY A 55 -1.91 10.30 5.99
N GLY A 56 -2.42 11.30 5.31
CA GLY A 56 -1.64 12.49 5.02
C GLY A 56 -0.73 12.40 3.82
N VAL A 57 -0.84 11.35 3.01
CA VAL A 57 -0.01 11.21 1.82
C VAL A 57 -0.83 11.52 0.57
N ASP A 58 -0.15 11.89 -0.49
CA ASP A 58 -0.82 12.12 -1.77
C ASP A 58 -1.06 10.80 -2.45
N VAL A 59 -2.11 10.73 -3.22
CA VAL A 59 -2.42 9.53 -3.99
C VAL A 59 -1.28 9.27 -4.96
N ASP A 60 -0.77 8.05 -4.96
CA ASP A 60 0.30 7.65 -5.85
C ASP A 60 0.11 6.17 -6.15
N LEU A 61 -0.38 5.88 -7.33
CA LEU A 61 -0.70 4.50 -7.68
C LEU A 61 0.52 3.61 -7.83
N ILE A 62 1.64 4.17 -8.19
CA ILE A 62 2.88 3.38 -8.26
C ILE A 62 3.27 2.91 -6.87
N GLU A 63 3.21 3.83 -5.88
CA GLU A 63 3.50 3.45 -4.51
C GLU A 63 2.46 2.44 -4.01
N ALA A 64 1.19 2.69 -4.29
CA ALA A 64 0.14 1.80 -3.84
C ALA A 64 0.33 0.39 -4.40
N HIS A 65 0.64 0.31 -5.69
CA HIS A 65 0.83 -0.98 -6.34
C HIS A 65 2.03 -1.71 -5.71
N LYS A 66 3.09 -0.97 -5.42
CA LYS A 66 4.27 -1.54 -4.80
C LYS A 66 3.90 -2.17 -3.46
N TRP A 67 3.20 -1.43 -2.61
CA TRP A 67 2.86 -1.92 -1.28
C TRP A 67 1.86 -3.07 -1.33
N PHE A 68 0.87 -3.00 -2.21
CA PHE A 68 -0.07 -4.10 -2.37
C PHE A 68 0.63 -5.35 -2.88
N ASN A 69 1.58 -5.18 -3.79
CA ASN A 69 2.32 -6.31 -4.32
C ASN A 69 3.13 -6.99 -3.20
N LEU A 70 3.76 -6.21 -2.34
CA LEU A 70 4.51 -6.75 -1.23
C LEU A 70 3.59 -7.43 -0.21
N ALA A 71 2.42 -6.86 0.04
CA ALA A 71 1.45 -7.47 0.93
C ALA A 71 0.97 -8.79 0.39
N ALA A 72 0.72 -8.85 -0.91
CA ALA A 72 0.26 -10.07 -1.56
C ALA A 72 1.31 -11.17 -1.45
N LEU A 73 2.59 -10.81 -1.58
CA LEU A 73 3.66 -11.78 -1.43
C LEU A 73 3.72 -12.34 -0.01
N ASN A 74 3.21 -11.59 0.94
CA ASN A 74 3.18 -12.03 2.32
C ASN A 74 1.83 -12.59 2.73
N GLY A 75 1.01 -12.94 1.76
CA GLY A 75 -0.22 -13.68 2.02
C GLY A 75 -1.52 -12.90 2.05
N SER A 76 -1.49 -11.62 1.74
CA SER A 76 -2.72 -10.82 1.78
C SER A 76 -3.52 -10.99 0.49
N GLU A 77 -4.65 -11.64 0.56
CA GLU A 77 -5.52 -11.81 -0.59
C GLU A 77 -6.21 -10.51 -0.95
N GLU A 78 -6.54 -9.72 0.06
CA GLU A 78 -7.17 -8.43 -0.20
C GLU A 78 -6.23 -7.54 -0.99
N ALA A 79 -4.94 -7.61 -0.68
CA ALA A 79 -3.96 -6.80 -1.40
C ALA A 79 -3.87 -7.23 -2.87
N MET A 80 -4.03 -8.50 -3.13
CA MET A 80 -4.02 -8.97 -4.50
C MET A 80 -5.17 -8.35 -5.28
N MET A 81 -6.34 -8.31 -4.66
CA MET A 81 -7.51 -7.75 -5.31
C MET A 81 -7.37 -6.25 -5.51
N CYS A 82 -6.85 -5.55 -4.51
CA CYS A 82 -6.66 -4.12 -4.63
C CYS A 82 -5.62 -3.79 -5.68
N ARG A 83 -4.55 -4.60 -5.77
CA ARG A 83 -3.53 -4.39 -6.78
C ARG A 83 -4.13 -4.53 -8.18
N ALA A 84 -4.97 -5.53 -8.37
CA ALA A 84 -5.60 -5.73 -9.65
C ALA A 84 -6.51 -4.55 -10.01
N ASP A 85 -7.24 -4.06 -9.02
CA ASP A 85 -8.15 -2.93 -9.25
C ASP A 85 -7.39 -1.69 -9.69
N ILE A 86 -6.33 -1.32 -9.01
CA ILE A 86 -5.64 -0.09 -9.37
C ILE A 86 -4.83 -0.26 -10.64
N SER A 87 -4.47 -1.49 -10.99
CA SER A 87 -3.73 -1.72 -12.23
C SER A 87 -4.52 -1.31 -13.45
N ASP A 88 -5.84 -1.33 -13.36
CA ASP A 88 -6.70 -0.90 -14.46
C ASP A 88 -6.51 0.59 -14.78
N ASP A 89 -6.08 1.35 -13.80
CA ASP A 89 -5.86 2.78 -13.98
C ASP A 89 -4.39 3.13 -14.18
N MET A 90 -3.55 2.14 -14.39
CA MET A 90 -2.11 2.36 -14.52
C MET A 90 -1.63 1.93 -15.89
N THR A 91 -0.59 2.59 -16.38
CA THR A 91 0.03 2.16 -17.62
C THR A 91 0.97 1.00 -17.34
N ALA A 92 1.33 0.27 -18.38
CA ALA A 92 2.26 -0.84 -18.23
C ALA A 92 3.60 -0.37 -17.68
N ARG A 93 4.01 0.82 -18.04
CA ARG A 93 5.27 1.39 -17.56
C ARG A 93 5.19 1.68 -16.06
N GLU A 94 4.06 2.18 -15.60
CA GLU A 94 3.86 2.46 -14.20
C GLU A 94 3.86 1.17 -13.38
N ILE A 95 3.21 0.15 -13.90
CA ILE A 95 3.18 -1.15 -13.23
C ILE A 95 4.58 -1.74 -13.15
N ALA A 96 5.35 -1.64 -14.22
CA ALA A 96 6.71 -2.14 -14.22
C ALA A 96 7.58 -1.41 -13.21
N GLU A 97 7.38 -0.10 -13.10
CA GLU A 97 8.13 0.68 -12.13
C GLU A 97 7.76 0.28 -10.70
N ALA A 98 6.48 0.05 -10.44
CA ALA A 98 6.05 -0.39 -9.12
C ALA A 98 6.67 -1.75 -8.77
N GLN A 99 6.73 -2.64 -9.74
CA GLN A 99 7.32 -3.96 -9.52
C GLN A 99 8.82 -3.84 -9.26
N ARG A 100 9.48 -2.93 -9.97
CA ARG A 100 10.90 -2.71 -9.76
C ARG A 100 11.16 -2.20 -8.34
N GLN A 101 10.33 -1.27 -7.88
CA GLN A 101 10.47 -0.73 -6.55
C GLN A 101 10.18 -1.78 -5.47
N ALA A 102 9.23 -2.66 -5.73
CA ALA A 102 8.93 -3.73 -4.79
C ALA A 102 10.12 -4.67 -4.65
N ARG A 103 10.78 -4.99 -5.75
CA ARG A 103 11.96 -5.85 -5.68
C ARG A 103 13.09 -5.17 -4.93
N ALA A 104 13.27 -3.86 -5.15
CA ALA A 104 14.30 -3.12 -4.45
C ALA A 104 14.05 -3.11 -2.95
N TRP A 105 12.79 -2.96 -2.56
CA TRP A 105 12.41 -2.98 -1.16
C TRP A 105 12.75 -4.34 -0.54
N LEU A 106 12.43 -5.41 -1.24
CA LEU A 106 12.71 -6.75 -0.72
C LEU A 106 14.19 -6.97 -0.53
N GLN A 107 15.00 -6.53 -1.48
CA GLN A 107 16.43 -6.68 -1.37
C GLN A 107 16.97 -5.89 -0.19
N SER A 108 16.47 -4.69 -0.02
CA SER A 108 16.89 -3.83 1.06
C SER A 108 16.53 -4.40 2.42
N THR A 109 15.32 -4.90 2.57
CA THR A 109 14.88 -5.42 3.85
C THR A 109 15.52 -6.77 4.16
N ASP A 110 15.80 -7.57 3.14
CA ASP A 110 16.47 -8.84 3.36
C ASP A 110 17.87 -8.60 3.86
N GLN A 111 18.57 -7.63 3.31
CA GLN A 111 19.90 -7.30 3.76
C GLN A 111 19.89 -6.85 5.21
N ARG A 112 18.92 -6.07 5.61
CA ARG A 112 18.83 -5.64 6.97
C ARG A 112 18.59 -6.78 7.90
N ARG A 113 17.73 -7.70 7.51
CA ARG A 113 17.43 -8.83 8.36
C ARG A 113 18.60 -9.77 8.47
N ALA A 114 19.37 -9.89 7.44
CA ALA A 114 20.51 -10.78 7.44
C ALA A 114 21.65 -10.22 8.28
N ALA A 115 21.69 -8.93 8.41
CA ALA A 115 22.72 -8.31 9.23
C ALA A 115 22.35 -8.39 10.70
#